data_1d834181f9617b97110c50a9cfe10679
#
_entry.id   1d834181f9617b97110c50a9cfe10679
#
_cell.length_a   1.000
_cell.length_b   1.000
_cell.length_c   1.000
_cell.angle_alpha   90.00
_cell.angle_beta   90.00
_cell.angle_gamma   90.00
#
_symmetry.space_group_name_H-M   'P 1'
#
loop_
_entity.id
_entity.type
_entity.pdbx_description
1 polymer ?
#
loop_
_entity_poly.entity_id
_entity_poly.type
_entity_poly.pdbx_seq_one_letter_code
_entity_poly.pdbx_strand_id
1 'polypeptide(L)'
;RGSDGFETCGTDLEIDAFKCVIEWLTGDRVAYTDKTSNIEIKADWSNGKVGMTGRSYAGTTQFGLATTGVKGLETIVPVAGIASWYEYTNSQGIATRSDPAYSQSLAWMCSGRYLDPEDWATIEEKYGNYLYQLQQDQRESNGDYSDHWVSRDYTLDAENIQCPALIVHGLNDYNVRTKEFDLMYQAYEQAGIPAKILLHQD
;
A
#
# COMPACT_ATOMS: atom_id res chain seq x y z
N ARG A 1 5.90 -12.07 7.46
CA ARG A 1 5.77 -13.15 8.47
C ARG A 1 6.69 -12.86 9.65
N GLY A 2 6.31 -13.34 10.83
CA GLY A 2 7.10 -13.15 12.06
C GLY A 2 6.88 -11.82 12.79
N SER A 3 6.07 -10.90 12.28
CA SER A 3 5.61 -9.72 13.01
C SER A 3 4.30 -10.01 13.77
N ASP A 4 4.02 -9.22 14.79
CA ASP A 4 2.78 -9.37 15.56
C ASP A 4 1.57 -8.70 14.90
N GLY A 5 1.79 -7.96 13.80
CA GLY A 5 0.75 -7.32 13.01
C GLY A 5 0.14 -8.25 11.96
N PHE A 6 -0.83 -7.73 11.26
CA PHE A 6 -1.52 -8.40 10.17
C PHE A 6 -1.80 -7.41 9.04
N GLU A 7 -2.20 -7.96 7.90
CA GLU A 7 -2.54 -7.24 6.69
C GLU A 7 -3.78 -6.38 6.87
N THR A 8 -3.71 -5.10 6.55
CA THR A 8 -4.83 -4.16 6.76
C THR A 8 -5.48 -3.69 5.47
N CYS A 9 -5.01 -4.15 4.33
CA CYS A 9 -5.48 -3.79 3.00
C CYS A 9 -5.36 -2.30 2.69
N GLY A 10 -4.11 -1.82 2.63
CA GLY A 10 -3.77 -0.52 2.10
C GLY A 10 -3.94 0.67 3.04
N THR A 11 -4.12 0.44 4.35
CA THR A 11 -4.22 1.54 5.32
C THR A 11 -2.89 2.21 5.60
N ASP A 12 -2.94 3.39 6.21
CA ASP A 12 -1.78 4.14 6.70
C ASP A 12 -0.87 3.30 7.61
N LEU A 13 -1.44 2.42 8.42
CA LEU A 13 -0.66 1.53 9.30
C LEU A 13 0.30 0.64 8.51
N GLU A 14 -0.15 0.15 7.37
CA GLU A 14 0.64 -0.69 6.48
C GLU A 14 1.73 0.12 5.78
N ILE A 15 1.38 1.31 5.31
CA ILE A 15 2.32 2.24 4.69
C ILE A 15 3.38 2.70 5.71
N ASP A 16 2.99 2.99 6.94
CA ASP A 16 3.90 3.36 8.03
C ASP A 16 4.89 2.22 8.37
N ALA A 17 4.48 0.97 8.27
CA ALA A 17 5.39 -0.14 8.46
C ALA A 17 6.54 -0.15 7.43
N PHE A 18 6.26 0.14 6.16
CA PHE A 18 7.29 0.30 5.13
C PHE A 18 8.12 1.57 5.32
N LYS A 19 7.49 2.68 5.73
CA LYS A 19 8.16 3.92 6.08
C LYS A 19 9.22 3.70 7.16
N CYS A 20 8.88 2.95 8.22
CA CYS A 20 9.82 2.57 9.27
C CYS A 20 11.08 1.87 8.74
N VAL A 21 10.93 1.02 7.72
CA VAL A 21 12.08 0.35 7.08
C VAL A 21 12.97 1.34 6.34
N ILE A 22 12.37 2.27 5.60
CA ILE A 22 13.14 3.31 4.90
C ILE A 22 13.88 4.20 5.91
N GLU A 23 13.22 4.65 6.95
CA GLU A 23 13.83 5.45 8.02
C GLU A 23 14.98 4.73 8.72
N TRP A 24 14.89 3.40 8.89
CA TRP A 24 16.02 2.62 9.39
C TRP A 24 17.18 2.55 8.40
N LEU A 25 16.89 2.38 7.10
CA LEU A 25 17.90 2.35 6.04
C LEU A 25 18.63 3.70 5.87
N THR A 26 17.98 4.81 6.24
CA THR A 26 18.56 6.16 6.24
C THR A 26 19.27 6.51 7.56
N GLY A 27 19.09 5.71 8.59
CA GLY A 27 19.62 5.96 9.93
C GLY A 27 18.75 6.86 10.81
N ASP A 28 17.55 7.20 10.35
CA ASP A 28 16.61 8.07 11.08
C ASP A 28 15.75 7.28 12.09
N ARG A 29 15.82 5.94 12.10
CA ARG A 29 15.09 5.07 13.02
C ARG A 29 15.98 3.96 13.58
N VAL A 30 15.74 3.64 14.85
CA VAL A 30 16.38 2.50 15.52
C VAL A 30 15.65 1.20 15.16
N ALA A 31 16.40 0.13 14.93
CA ALA A 31 15.90 -1.24 14.85
C ALA A 31 16.72 -2.16 15.76
N TYR A 32 16.18 -3.33 16.06
CA TYR A 32 16.77 -4.30 16.98
C TYR A 32 16.92 -5.66 16.30
N THR A 33 17.86 -6.48 16.78
CA THR A 33 18.09 -7.83 16.26
C THR A 33 16.90 -8.76 16.45
N ASP A 34 16.13 -8.52 17.51
CA ASP A 34 14.94 -9.29 17.88
C ASP A 34 14.05 -8.48 18.84
N LYS A 35 12.89 -9.03 19.23
CA LYS A 35 11.87 -8.37 20.05
C LYS A 35 12.27 -8.15 21.52
N THR A 36 13.28 -8.80 22.04
CA THR A 36 13.54 -8.90 23.48
C THR A 36 14.95 -8.52 23.92
N SER A 37 15.95 -8.65 23.03
CA SER A 37 17.35 -8.44 23.38
C SER A 37 17.72 -6.96 23.60
N ASN A 38 16.97 -6.02 23.04
CA ASN A 38 17.31 -4.60 22.98
C ASN A 38 18.70 -4.32 22.36
N ILE A 39 19.19 -5.24 21.51
CA ILE A 39 20.44 -5.05 20.77
C ILE A 39 20.15 -4.29 19.49
N GLU A 40 20.59 -3.04 19.44
CA GLU A 40 20.40 -2.18 18.26
C GLU A 40 21.20 -2.70 17.06
N ILE A 41 20.59 -2.60 15.87
CA ILE A 41 21.25 -2.84 14.59
C ILE A 41 21.13 -1.59 13.71
N LYS A 42 22.19 -1.36 12.95
CA LYS A 42 22.27 -0.27 11.98
C LYS A 42 22.46 -0.83 10.58
N ALA A 43 21.93 -0.12 9.59
CA ALA A 43 22.14 -0.45 8.20
C ALA A 43 23.46 0.17 7.68
N ASP A 44 24.58 -0.14 8.29
CA ASP A 44 25.90 0.46 7.96
C ASP A 44 26.32 0.24 6.49
N TRP A 45 25.73 -0.74 5.83
CA TRP A 45 25.91 -1.04 4.42
C TRP A 45 25.03 -0.18 3.50
N SER A 46 24.03 0.50 4.03
CA SER A 46 23.13 1.38 3.27
C SER A 46 23.78 2.74 3.02
N ASN A 47 23.57 3.28 1.84
CA ASN A 47 23.97 4.66 1.52
C ASN A 47 22.85 5.68 1.82
N GLY A 48 21.76 5.26 2.44
CA GLY A 48 20.62 6.09 2.78
C GLY A 48 19.70 6.44 1.59
N LYS A 49 19.89 5.79 0.44
CA LYS A 49 19.07 6.02 -0.75
C LYS A 49 18.30 4.76 -1.12
N VAL A 50 16.99 4.87 -1.18
CA VAL A 50 16.08 3.74 -1.44
C VAL A 50 15.34 3.98 -2.75
N GLY A 51 15.40 3.01 -3.64
CA GLY A 51 14.52 2.91 -4.80
C GLY A 51 13.58 1.74 -4.62
N MET A 52 12.35 1.86 -5.08
CA MET A 52 11.37 0.78 -4.99
C MET A 52 10.86 0.37 -6.35
N THR A 53 10.60 -0.93 -6.52
CA THR A 53 9.87 -1.47 -7.66
C THR A 53 9.00 -2.64 -7.24
N GLY A 54 7.91 -2.87 -7.93
CA GLY A 54 7.01 -4.00 -7.65
C GLY A 54 5.72 -3.88 -8.42
N ARG A 55 5.03 -5.01 -8.56
CA ARG A 55 3.78 -5.11 -9.31
C ARG A 55 2.58 -5.31 -8.40
N SER A 56 1.41 -4.82 -8.84
CA SER A 56 0.12 -5.00 -8.19
C SER A 56 0.15 -4.41 -6.77
N TYR A 57 -0.13 -5.16 -5.73
CA TYR A 57 -0.06 -4.70 -4.34
C TYR A 57 1.30 -4.08 -3.98
N ALA A 58 2.41 -4.66 -4.46
CA ALA A 58 3.74 -4.08 -4.27
C ALA A 58 3.98 -2.80 -5.10
N GLY A 59 3.19 -2.54 -6.13
CA GLY A 59 3.09 -1.25 -6.82
C GLY A 59 2.27 -0.24 -6.02
N THR A 60 1.18 -0.70 -5.44
CA THR A 60 0.26 0.08 -4.59
C THR A 60 0.97 0.66 -3.36
N THR A 61 1.75 -0.16 -2.65
CA THR A 61 2.51 0.29 -1.48
C THR A 61 3.53 1.37 -1.80
N GLN A 62 4.05 1.42 -3.03
CA GLN A 62 4.95 2.47 -3.47
C GLN A 62 4.23 3.82 -3.61
N PHE A 63 2.99 3.81 -4.08
CA PHE A 63 2.18 5.03 -4.16
C PHE A 63 1.92 5.58 -2.75
N GLY A 64 1.44 4.73 -1.83
CA GLY A 64 1.25 5.13 -0.45
C GLY A 64 2.53 5.65 0.21
N LEU A 65 3.68 5.02 -0.03
CA LEU A 65 4.96 5.49 0.51
C LEU A 65 5.41 6.83 -0.07
N ALA A 66 5.23 7.04 -1.38
CA ALA A 66 5.58 8.31 -2.02
C ALA A 66 4.82 9.48 -1.39
N THR A 67 3.54 9.27 -1.05
CA THR A 67 2.68 10.30 -0.43
C THR A 67 2.97 10.53 1.06
N THR A 68 3.84 9.75 1.69
CA THR A 68 4.33 10.06 3.05
C THR A 68 5.44 11.11 3.07
N GLY A 69 6.05 11.41 1.94
CA GLY A 69 7.22 12.29 1.85
C GLY A 69 8.44 11.77 2.60
N VAL A 70 8.53 10.44 2.83
CA VAL A 70 9.62 9.86 3.62
C VAL A 70 10.98 10.15 3.00
N LYS A 71 11.87 10.70 3.82
CA LYS A 71 13.23 11.02 3.41
C LYS A 71 14.00 9.75 3.04
N GLY A 72 14.78 9.82 1.96
CA GLY A 72 15.59 8.71 1.48
C GLY A 72 14.89 7.82 0.46
N LEU A 73 13.59 7.98 0.24
CA LEU A 73 12.92 7.40 -0.92
C LEU A 73 13.24 8.25 -2.16
N GLU A 74 14.16 7.77 -2.98
CA GLU A 74 14.72 8.54 -4.11
C GLU A 74 13.92 8.37 -5.41
N THR A 75 13.27 7.22 -5.59
CA THR A 75 12.45 6.94 -6.78
C THR A 75 11.58 5.71 -6.58
N ILE A 76 10.47 5.66 -7.32
CA ILE A 76 9.61 4.49 -7.38
C ILE A 76 9.34 4.05 -8.82
N VAL A 77 9.18 2.74 -9.02
CA VAL A 77 8.78 2.13 -10.30
C VAL A 77 7.60 1.20 -10.05
N PRO A 78 6.42 1.74 -9.75
CA PRO A 78 5.21 0.95 -9.53
C PRO A 78 4.70 0.38 -10.86
N VAL A 79 4.39 -0.92 -10.86
CA VAL A 79 3.80 -1.62 -12.01
C VAL A 79 2.38 -2.02 -11.62
N ALA A 80 1.38 -1.53 -12.34
CA ALA A 80 -0.04 -1.82 -12.10
C ALA A 80 -0.44 -1.62 -10.62
N GLY A 81 -0.06 -0.47 -10.04
CA GLY A 81 -0.41 -0.10 -8.67
C GLY A 81 -1.78 0.55 -8.55
N ILE A 82 -2.41 0.42 -7.38
CA ILE A 82 -3.68 1.07 -7.03
C ILE A 82 -3.36 2.43 -6.41
N ALA A 83 -3.93 3.50 -6.96
CA ALA A 83 -3.84 4.86 -6.41
C ALA A 83 -4.93 5.14 -5.38
N SER A 84 -6.15 4.64 -5.66
CA SER A 84 -7.31 4.75 -4.77
C SER A 84 -8.04 3.42 -4.67
N TRP A 85 -8.10 2.85 -3.49
CA TRP A 85 -8.82 1.59 -3.26
C TRP A 85 -10.33 1.73 -3.50
N TYR A 86 -10.86 2.95 -3.35
CA TYR A 86 -12.23 3.24 -3.74
C TYR A 86 -12.41 3.04 -5.25
N GLU A 87 -11.60 3.68 -6.07
CA GLU A 87 -11.70 3.59 -7.53
C GLU A 87 -11.38 2.18 -8.06
N TYR A 88 -10.57 1.41 -7.32
CA TYR A 88 -10.29 0.02 -7.63
C TYR A 88 -11.50 -0.89 -7.42
N THR A 89 -12.32 -0.64 -6.39
CA THR A 89 -13.51 -1.46 -6.07
C THR A 89 -14.80 -0.91 -6.65
N ASN A 90 -14.86 0.39 -6.91
CA ASN A 90 -16.03 1.09 -7.41
C ASN A 90 -15.70 1.86 -8.70
N SER A 91 -16.72 2.37 -9.36
CA SER A 91 -16.57 3.31 -10.46
C SER A 91 -17.76 4.24 -10.47
N GLN A 92 -17.50 5.53 -10.27
CA GLN A 92 -18.54 6.57 -10.24
C GLN A 92 -19.69 6.24 -9.28
N GLY A 93 -19.35 5.75 -8.06
CA GLY A 93 -20.35 5.37 -7.06
C GLY A 93 -20.99 3.99 -7.26
N ILE A 94 -20.55 3.22 -8.24
CA ILE A 94 -21.09 1.87 -8.51
C ILE A 94 -20.05 0.83 -8.17
N ALA A 95 -20.38 -0.12 -7.30
CA ALA A 95 -19.52 -1.26 -7.01
C ALA A 95 -19.28 -2.08 -8.27
N THR A 96 -18.02 -2.21 -8.68
CA THR A 96 -17.62 -2.92 -9.91
C THR A 96 -17.08 -4.31 -9.65
N ARG A 97 -16.87 -4.66 -8.37
CA ARG A 97 -16.47 -6.00 -7.94
C ARG A 97 -17.70 -6.82 -7.56
N SER A 98 -17.72 -8.06 -7.99
CA SER A 98 -18.80 -9.00 -7.65
C SER A 98 -18.80 -9.38 -6.17
N ASP A 99 -17.65 -9.31 -5.51
CA ASP A 99 -17.50 -9.50 -4.08
C ASP A 99 -17.58 -8.14 -3.36
N PRO A 100 -18.69 -7.86 -2.63
CA PRO A 100 -18.85 -6.61 -1.90
C PRO A 100 -17.90 -6.48 -0.69
N ALA A 101 -17.19 -7.54 -0.36
CA ALA A 101 -16.21 -7.60 0.71
C ALA A 101 -14.78 -7.87 0.18
N TYR A 102 -14.47 -7.41 -1.03
CA TYR A 102 -13.21 -7.72 -1.70
C TYR A 102 -11.96 -7.36 -0.89
N SER A 103 -11.96 -6.22 -0.21
CA SER A 103 -10.82 -5.81 0.63
C SER A 103 -10.57 -6.80 1.78
N GLN A 104 -11.62 -7.33 2.38
CA GLN A 104 -11.52 -8.35 3.42
C GLN A 104 -10.93 -9.66 2.87
N SER A 105 -11.43 -10.12 1.73
CA SER A 105 -10.93 -11.34 1.08
C SER A 105 -9.46 -11.18 0.66
N LEU A 106 -9.10 -10.00 0.15
CA LEU A 106 -7.72 -9.69 -0.27
C LEU A 106 -6.78 -9.63 0.93
N ALA A 107 -7.15 -8.96 2.02
CA ALA A 107 -6.37 -8.88 3.23
C ALA A 107 -6.06 -10.27 3.80
N TRP A 108 -7.09 -11.12 3.92
CA TRP A 108 -6.93 -12.49 4.37
C TRP A 108 -5.99 -13.31 3.47
N MET A 109 -6.18 -13.23 2.15
CA MET A 109 -5.39 -13.95 1.18
C MET A 109 -3.92 -13.48 1.19
N CYS A 110 -3.67 -12.17 1.22
CA CYS A 110 -2.32 -11.61 1.18
C CYS A 110 -1.54 -11.86 2.47
N SER A 111 -2.20 -11.97 3.63
CA SER A 111 -1.53 -12.24 4.89
C SER A 111 -0.76 -13.58 4.87
N GLY A 112 -1.33 -14.58 4.25
CA GLY A 112 -0.76 -15.95 4.15
C GLY A 112 -0.50 -16.60 5.50
N ARG A 113 -0.88 -16.00 6.62
CA ARG A 113 -0.61 -16.51 7.97
C ARG A 113 -1.43 -17.74 8.30
N TYR A 114 -2.61 -17.88 7.69
CA TYR A 114 -3.46 -19.07 7.80
C TYR A 114 -2.82 -20.35 7.26
N LEU A 115 -1.72 -20.23 6.52
CA LEU A 115 -0.96 -21.39 6.01
C LEU A 115 -0.12 -22.05 7.09
N ASP A 116 0.08 -21.40 8.22
CA ASP A 116 0.78 -21.90 9.40
C ASP A 116 -0.19 -21.88 10.60
N PRO A 117 -0.70 -23.05 11.05
CA PRO A 117 -1.68 -23.09 12.12
C PRO A 117 -1.20 -22.52 13.45
N GLU A 118 0.09 -22.63 13.77
CA GLU A 118 0.65 -22.10 15.01
C GLU A 118 0.74 -20.57 14.94
N ASP A 119 1.18 -20.03 13.81
CA ASP A 119 1.22 -18.59 13.58
C ASP A 119 -0.20 -18.01 13.53
N TRP A 120 -1.14 -18.69 12.85
CA TRP A 120 -2.55 -18.29 12.79
C TRP A 120 -3.17 -18.18 14.18
N ALA A 121 -3.00 -19.17 15.04
CA ALA A 121 -3.55 -19.17 16.39
C ALA A 121 -3.12 -17.94 17.23
N THR A 122 -2.00 -17.32 16.91
CA THR A 122 -1.51 -16.13 17.63
C THR A 122 -2.29 -14.86 17.31
N ILE A 123 -2.96 -14.80 16.16
CA ILE A 123 -3.65 -13.58 15.67
C ILE A 123 -5.13 -13.81 15.34
N GLU A 124 -5.61 -15.05 15.34
CA GLU A 124 -6.92 -15.44 14.80
C GLU A 124 -8.06 -14.57 15.34
N GLU A 125 -8.13 -14.37 16.65
CA GLU A 125 -9.17 -13.55 17.25
C GLU A 125 -9.10 -12.08 16.80
N LYS A 126 -7.92 -11.46 16.89
CA LYS A 126 -7.74 -10.03 16.56
C LYS A 126 -7.92 -9.80 15.06
N TYR A 127 -7.33 -10.67 14.26
CA TYR A 127 -7.39 -10.53 12.82
C TYR A 127 -8.78 -10.90 12.28
N GLY A 128 -9.43 -11.91 12.84
CA GLY A 128 -10.81 -12.24 12.51
C GLY A 128 -11.78 -11.09 12.79
N ASN A 129 -11.64 -10.42 13.92
CA ASN A 129 -12.43 -9.23 14.25
C ASN A 129 -12.15 -8.07 13.29
N TYR A 130 -10.88 -7.83 12.94
CA TYR A 130 -10.51 -6.82 11.95
C TYR A 130 -11.11 -7.12 10.57
N LEU A 131 -10.98 -8.36 10.08
CA LEU A 131 -11.53 -8.77 8.79
C LEU A 131 -13.07 -8.64 8.76
N TYR A 132 -13.72 -8.96 9.85
CA TYR A 132 -15.16 -8.75 9.96
C TYR A 132 -15.52 -7.27 9.87
N GLN A 133 -14.83 -6.40 10.61
CA GLN A 133 -15.06 -4.96 10.55
C GLN A 133 -14.79 -4.41 9.15
N LEU A 134 -13.69 -4.79 8.52
CA LEU A 134 -13.34 -4.40 7.16
C LEU A 134 -14.43 -4.76 6.14
N GLN A 135 -15.05 -5.94 6.33
CA GLN A 135 -16.19 -6.36 5.53
C GLN A 135 -17.43 -5.48 5.75
N GLN A 136 -17.75 -5.14 7.01
CA GLN A 136 -18.90 -4.29 7.32
C GLN A 136 -18.71 -2.87 6.78
N ASP A 137 -17.55 -2.25 7.01
CA ASP A 137 -17.23 -0.90 6.56
C ASP A 137 -17.35 -0.79 5.04
N GLN A 138 -16.86 -1.78 4.30
CA GLN A 138 -16.96 -1.80 2.84
C GLN A 138 -18.41 -1.99 2.36
N ARG A 139 -19.21 -2.83 3.04
CA ARG A 139 -20.61 -3.06 2.69
C ARG A 139 -21.50 -1.86 3.02
N GLU A 140 -21.28 -1.22 4.16
CA GLU A 140 -22.05 -0.07 4.60
C GLU A 140 -21.86 1.15 3.71
N SER A 141 -20.76 1.24 2.98
CA SER A 141 -20.52 2.34 2.05
C SER A 141 -21.48 2.37 0.84
N ASN A 142 -22.17 1.27 0.55
CA ASN A 142 -23.14 1.15 -0.55
C ASN A 142 -22.63 1.68 -1.92
N GLY A 143 -21.32 1.69 -2.11
CA GLY A 143 -20.68 2.30 -3.28
C GLY A 143 -20.35 3.79 -3.11
N ASP A 144 -20.75 4.43 -2.03
CA ASP A 144 -20.39 5.81 -1.72
C ASP A 144 -18.96 5.91 -1.18
N TYR A 145 -18.32 7.04 -1.42
CA TYR A 145 -17.05 7.37 -0.80
C TYR A 145 -17.26 7.72 0.68
N SER A 146 -16.58 7.02 1.57
CA SER A 146 -16.73 7.15 3.02
C SER A 146 -15.37 7.22 3.71
N ASP A 147 -15.35 7.45 5.03
CA ASP A 147 -14.13 7.47 5.84
C ASP A 147 -13.31 6.18 5.73
N HIS A 148 -13.96 5.05 5.44
CA HIS A 148 -13.27 3.79 5.14
C HIS A 148 -12.25 3.93 4.00
N TRP A 149 -12.55 4.76 3.00
CA TRP A 149 -11.72 4.92 1.82
C TRP A 149 -10.64 6.00 1.95
N VAL A 150 -10.81 6.96 2.88
CA VAL A 150 -9.87 8.08 3.07
C VAL A 150 -8.44 7.59 3.33
N SER A 151 -8.24 6.67 4.26
CA SER A 151 -6.91 6.09 4.56
C SER A 151 -6.37 5.17 3.46
N ARG A 152 -7.14 4.97 2.40
CA ARG A 152 -6.84 4.09 1.26
C ARG A 152 -6.87 4.82 -0.06
N ASP A 153 -6.88 6.14 -0.03
CA ASP A 153 -6.84 7.00 -1.20
C ASP A 153 -5.58 7.86 -1.15
N TYR A 154 -4.52 7.35 -1.74
CA TYR A 154 -3.20 7.99 -1.69
C TYR A 154 -3.14 9.30 -2.48
N THR A 155 -4.13 9.58 -3.34
CA THR A 155 -4.19 10.83 -4.09
C THR A 155 -4.48 12.05 -3.21
N LEU A 156 -5.03 11.83 -2.02
CA LEU A 156 -5.36 12.90 -1.07
C LEU A 156 -4.13 13.58 -0.49
N ASP A 157 -3.00 12.87 -0.41
CA ASP A 157 -1.76 13.34 0.18
C ASP A 157 -0.69 13.67 -0.89
N ALA A 158 -1.13 14.03 -2.09
CA ALA A 158 -0.27 14.30 -3.24
C ALA A 158 0.80 15.37 -2.97
N GLU A 159 0.48 16.39 -2.18
CA GLU A 159 1.40 17.49 -1.83
C GLU A 159 2.65 17.03 -1.07
N ASN A 160 2.61 15.85 -0.45
CA ASN A 160 3.74 15.30 0.28
C ASN A 160 4.75 14.57 -0.62
N ILE A 161 4.42 14.31 -1.89
CA ILE A 161 5.29 13.59 -2.81
C ILE A 161 6.59 14.36 -3.03
N GLN A 162 7.73 13.68 -2.84
CA GLN A 162 9.06 14.25 -3.02
C GLN A 162 9.96 13.46 -3.99
N CYS A 163 9.64 12.20 -4.26
CA CYS A 163 10.45 11.35 -5.13
C CYS A 163 9.84 11.22 -6.53
N PRO A 164 10.65 11.24 -7.61
CA PRO A 164 10.17 11.00 -8.96
C PRO A 164 9.71 9.56 -9.17
N ALA A 165 8.84 9.34 -10.17
CA ALA A 165 8.31 8.03 -10.50
C ALA A 165 8.45 7.67 -11.98
N LEU A 166 8.59 6.35 -12.24
CA LEU A 166 8.26 5.75 -13.53
C LEU A 166 7.05 4.83 -13.33
N ILE A 167 5.86 5.31 -13.67
CA ILE A 167 4.62 4.56 -13.52
C ILE A 167 4.46 3.63 -14.73
N VAL A 168 4.39 2.33 -14.48
CA VAL A 168 4.27 1.30 -15.52
C VAL A 168 2.88 0.66 -15.45
N HIS A 169 2.18 0.57 -16.58
CA HIS A 169 0.82 -0.01 -16.60
C HIS A 169 0.48 -0.69 -17.92
N GLY A 170 -0.25 -1.80 -17.82
CA GLY A 170 -0.81 -2.50 -18.96
C GLY A 170 -2.15 -1.90 -19.40
N LEU A 171 -2.29 -1.59 -20.69
CA LEU A 171 -3.54 -1.01 -21.22
C LEU A 171 -4.73 -1.99 -21.17
N ASN A 172 -4.46 -3.29 -21.15
CA ASN A 172 -5.47 -4.35 -21.08
C ASN A 172 -5.65 -4.89 -19.65
N ASP A 173 -5.08 -4.24 -18.62
CA ASP A 173 -5.24 -4.70 -17.25
C ASP A 173 -6.71 -4.52 -16.81
N TYR A 174 -7.43 -5.65 -16.73
CA TYR A 174 -8.82 -5.68 -16.28
C TYR A 174 -8.97 -5.69 -14.76
N ASN A 175 -7.88 -6.00 -14.04
CA ASN A 175 -7.87 -6.08 -12.59
C ASN A 175 -7.54 -4.72 -11.95
N VAL A 176 -6.32 -4.21 -12.17
CA VAL A 176 -5.95 -2.84 -11.80
C VAL A 176 -6.16 -1.97 -13.02
N ARG A 177 -7.32 -1.31 -13.08
CA ARG A 177 -7.73 -0.58 -14.27
C ARG A 177 -6.83 0.64 -14.53
N THR A 178 -6.78 1.04 -15.79
CA THR A 178 -5.95 2.17 -16.26
C THR A 178 -6.23 3.50 -15.56
N LYS A 179 -7.41 3.68 -14.98
CA LYS A 179 -7.73 4.85 -14.15
C LYS A 179 -6.74 5.04 -12.99
N GLU A 180 -6.23 3.97 -12.43
CA GLU A 180 -5.32 4.02 -11.27
C GLU A 180 -3.99 4.70 -11.60
N PHE A 181 -3.39 4.40 -12.75
CA PHE A 181 -2.16 5.11 -13.14
C PHE A 181 -2.41 6.58 -13.46
N ASP A 182 -3.56 6.90 -14.06
CA ASP A 182 -3.93 8.26 -14.42
C ASP A 182 -4.12 9.14 -13.18
N LEU A 183 -4.86 8.62 -12.18
CA LEU A 183 -5.05 9.30 -10.89
C LEU A 183 -3.72 9.64 -10.23
N MET A 184 -2.82 8.66 -10.17
CA MET A 184 -1.54 8.89 -9.52
C MET A 184 -0.63 9.80 -10.35
N TYR A 185 -0.69 9.73 -11.68
CA TYR A 185 0.05 10.65 -12.54
C TYR A 185 -0.42 12.10 -12.33
N GLN A 186 -1.73 12.33 -12.24
CA GLN A 186 -2.28 13.65 -11.90
C GLN A 186 -1.84 14.13 -10.51
N ALA A 187 -1.77 13.24 -9.52
CA ALA A 187 -1.23 13.57 -8.20
C ALA A 187 0.22 14.05 -8.27
N TYR A 188 1.05 13.39 -9.10
CA TYR A 188 2.43 13.82 -9.36
C TYR A 188 2.50 15.19 -10.06
N GLU A 189 1.62 15.45 -11.03
CA GLU A 189 1.52 16.76 -11.69
C GLU A 189 1.14 17.87 -10.69
N GLN A 190 0.18 17.60 -9.81
CA GLN A 190 -0.22 18.54 -8.75
C GLN A 190 0.92 18.82 -7.76
N ALA A 191 1.67 17.81 -7.39
CA ALA A 191 2.85 17.95 -6.53
C ALA A 191 4.02 18.70 -7.21
N GLY A 192 4.00 18.81 -8.54
CA GLY A 192 5.10 19.38 -9.32
C GLY A 192 6.37 18.51 -9.34
N ILE A 193 6.23 17.22 -9.04
CA ILE A 193 7.33 16.25 -9.00
C ILE A 193 7.36 15.45 -10.32
N PRO A 194 8.55 15.23 -10.91
CA PRO A 194 8.64 14.53 -12.19
C PRO A 194 8.10 13.11 -12.15
N ALA A 195 7.19 12.80 -13.06
CA ALA A 195 6.76 11.42 -13.32
C ALA A 195 6.81 11.12 -14.81
N LYS A 196 7.06 9.86 -15.13
CA LYS A 196 6.93 9.32 -16.49
C LYS A 196 6.02 8.12 -16.47
N ILE A 197 5.33 7.90 -17.58
CA ILE A 197 4.45 6.75 -17.77
C ILE A 197 5.05 5.86 -18.85
N LEU A 198 5.11 4.55 -18.55
CA LEU A 198 5.39 3.51 -19.53
C LEU A 198 4.14 2.63 -19.67
N LEU A 199 3.45 2.77 -20.79
CA LEU A 199 2.29 1.94 -21.09
C LEU A 199 2.70 0.81 -22.03
N HIS A 200 2.17 -0.38 -21.78
CA HIS A 200 2.34 -1.54 -22.65
C HIS A 200 0.96 -2.19 -22.89
N GLN A 201 0.91 -3.13 -23.81
CA GLN A 201 -0.37 -3.69 -24.26
C GLN A 201 -0.91 -4.75 -23.30
N ASP A 202 -0.04 -5.46 -22.58
CA ASP A 202 -0.41 -6.57 -21.68
C ASP A 202 -0.78 -6.09 -20.27
#